data_002ed9ad4e4651f923029e5ebbbe4a24
#
_entry.id   002ed9ad4e4651f923029e5ebbbe4a24
#
_cell.length_a   1.000
_cell.length_b   1.000
_cell.length_c   1.000
_cell.angle_alpha   90.00
_cell.angle_beta   90.00
_cell.angle_gamma   90.00
#
_symmetry.space_group_name_H-M   'P 1'
#
loop_
_entity.id
_entity.type
_entity.pdbx_description
1 polymer ?
#
loop_
_entity_poly.entity_id
_entity_poly.type
_entity_poly.pdbx_seq_one_letter_code
_entity_poly.pdbx_strand_id
1 'polypeptide(L)'
;LRFSMLGLMGSCSANDPTVSIGARGLSHGRYKGCYFWDTDLFMLPFFLKNDLQAAKSLCDYRARSLPAAKEHSRRMNTAGARYPWMAALDGSEQCETWDIGCSELHVTADVAYALDAYCKASGDSTFYLEKAAEVYIETARFWVSRYTYRPELGRADLLFCKGPDEYCGITNNNLFTNVMVQHNLTLAIQAAADLLAKRPEQYHTLCLSAEETEHMAALRDAIPWPHDPVTGHLTQDETLHLLEPVDPVTLKPDAGASYHHVCFDRLQRYKVIKQADVLLLMTRLPQLFTAEEKNTAWKDFEPICLHDSTLSFASHALFALQNGLTEQGMDYLKKALLLDLRDVMGNTGHEGLHLACMGEAWQAAECLIHL
;
A
#
# COMPACT_ATOMS: atom_id res chain seq x y z
N LEU A 1 -5.39 -22.42 -4.01
CA LEU A 1 -4.20 -22.10 -3.21
C LEU A 1 -2.91 -22.58 -3.86
N ARG A 2 -2.79 -23.88 -4.26
CA ARG A 2 -1.56 -24.40 -4.93
C ARG A 2 -1.19 -23.62 -6.18
N PHE A 3 -2.17 -23.25 -6.99
CA PHE A 3 -1.99 -22.43 -8.19
C PHE A 3 -1.41 -21.05 -7.83
N SER A 4 -1.95 -20.39 -6.82
CA SER A 4 -1.45 -19.11 -6.32
C SER A 4 0.02 -19.21 -5.86
N MET A 5 0.34 -20.24 -5.07
CA MET A 5 1.72 -20.48 -4.62
C MET A 5 2.68 -20.69 -5.78
N LEU A 6 2.29 -21.50 -6.79
CA LEU A 6 3.11 -21.72 -7.99
C LEU A 6 3.33 -20.44 -8.79
N GLY A 7 2.29 -19.60 -8.94
CA GLY A 7 2.39 -18.31 -9.61
C GLY A 7 3.39 -17.38 -8.92
N LEU A 8 3.32 -17.28 -7.59
CA LEU A 8 4.24 -16.45 -6.80
C LEU A 8 5.68 -16.96 -6.86
N MET A 9 5.89 -18.26 -6.57
CA MET A 9 7.23 -18.85 -6.58
C MET A 9 7.88 -18.80 -7.96
N GLY A 10 7.10 -19.07 -9.02
CA GLY A 10 7.58 -19.02 -10.39
C GLY A 10 7.91 -17.63 -10.92
N SER A 11 7.44 -16.58 -10.25
CA SER A 11 7.65 -15.18 -10.66
C SER A 11 8.75 -14.46 -9.86
N CYS A 12 9.30 -15.10 -8.83
CA CYS A 12 10.33 -14.50 -7.98
C CYS A 12 11.72 -15.06 -8.30
N SER A 13 12.71 -14.17 -8.38
CA SER A 13 14.12 -14.54 -8.39
C SER A 13 14.73 -14.36 -7.00
N ALA A 14 14.85 -15.45 -6.25
CA ALA A 14 15.32 -15.41 -4.86
C ALA A 14 16.77 -14.94 -4.67
N ASN A 15 17.58 -14.99 -5.73
CA ASN A 15 19.03 -14.70 -5.68
C ASN A 15 19.43 -13.49 -6.51
N ASP A 16 18.48 -12.75 -7.06
CA ASP A 16 18.77 -11.55 -7.86
C ASP A 16 18.11 -10.32 -7.25
N PRO A 17 18.85 -9.53 -6.46
CA PRO A 17 18.33 -8.32 -5.83
C PRO A 17 18.20 -7.13 -6.79
N THR A 18 18.48 -7.32 -8.08
CA THR A 18 18.34 -6.26 -9.10
C THR A 18 16.94 -6.21 -9.71
N VAL A 19 16.12 -7.24 -9.43
CA VAL A 19 14.76 -7.37 -9.96
C VAL A 19 13.75 -7.53 -8.82
N SER A 20 12.49 -7.27 -9.13
CA SER A 20 11.34 -7.53 -8.26
C SER A 20 10.31 -8.36 -9.03
N ILE A 21 9.08 -8.45 -8.54
CA ILE A 21 8.00 -9.16 -9.22
C ILE A 21 7.08 -8.12 -9.88
N GLY A 22 6.94 -8.18 -11.21
CA GLY A 22 5.95 -7.37 -11.93
C GLY A 22 4.52 -7.76 -11.54
N ALA A 23 3.56 -6.87 -11.72
CA ALA A 23 2.15 -7.11 -11.38
C ALA A 23 1.58 -8.38 -12.02
N ARG A 24 2.09 -8.78 -13.19
CA ARG A 24 1.73 -10.01 -13.93
C ARG A 24 2.82 -11.09 -13.91
N GLY A 25 3.90 -10.89 -13.17
CA GLY A 25 5.07 -11.77 -13.14
C GLY A 25 5.63 -12.01 -14.53
N LEU A 26 5.89 -13.27 -14.84
CA LEU A 26 6.38 -13.71 -16.16
C LEU A 26 5.26 -14.07 -17.13
N SER A 27 3.99 -13.98 -16.72
CA SER A 27 2.86 -14.47 -17.52
C SER A 27 2.45 -13.51 -18.65
N HIS A 28 2.71 -12.21 -18.50
CA HIS A 28 2.38 -11.20 -19.51
C HIS A 28 3.20 -9.90 -19.36
N GLY A 29 3.43 -9.21 -20.47
CA GLY A 29 4.12 -7.90 -20.52
C GLY A 29 3.26 -6.68 -20.17
N ARG A 30 2.07 -6.86 -19.60
CA ARG A 30 1.22 -5.76 -19.14
C ARG A 30 1.99 -4.90 -18.15
N TYR A 31 1.77 -3.60 -18.18
CA TYR A 31 2.51 -2.61 -17.40
C TYR A 31 4.02 -2.57 -17.69
N LYS A 32 4.44 -3.00 -18.88
CA LYS A 32 5.86 -2.94 -19.33
C LYS A 32 6.81 -3.73 -18.41
N GLY A 33 6.31 -4.69 -17.63
CA GLY A 33 7.10 -5.43 -16.63
C GLY A 33 7.50 -4.62 -15.40
N CYS A 34 6.93 -3.45 -15.19
CA CYS A 34 7.22 -2.60 -14.05
C CYS A 34 6.73 -3.18 -12.72
N TYR A 35 7.30 -2.67 -11.64
CA TYR A 35 7.06 -3.10 -10.26
C TYR A 35 6.21 -2.06 -9.54
N PHE A 36 5.31 -2.55 -8.68
CA PHE A 36 4.32 -1.76 -7.98
C PHE A 36 4.35 -2.08 -6.48
N TRP A 37 3.54 -1.38 -5.70
CA TRP A 37 3.24 -1.68 -4.30
C TRP A 37 2.64 -3.08 -4.09
N ASP A 38 2.17 -3.71 -5.17
CA ASP A 38 1.72 -5.10 -5.24
C ASP A 38 2.69 -6.07 -4.56
N THR A 39 3.99 -5.90 -4.86
CA THR A 39 5.03 -6.73 -4.25
C THR A 39 5.16 -6.43 -2.77
N ASP A 40 5.15 -5.16 -2.39
CA ASP A 40 5.45 -4.70 -1.04
C ASP A 40 4.38 -5.14 -0.03
N LEU A 41 3.10 -5.00 -0.38
CA LEU A 41 2.00 -5.27 0.55
C LEU A 41 1.32 -6.62 0.35
N PHE A 42 1.25 -7.13 -0.88
CA PHE A 42 0.43 -8.29 -1.17
C PHE A 42 1.25 -9.58 -1.37
N MET A 43 2.38 -9.50 -2.06
CA MET A 43 3.19 -10.69 -2.38
C MET A 43 4.26 -10.98 -1.32
N LEU A 44 4.93 -9.96 -0.80
CA LEU A 44 6.00 -10.10 0.19
C LEU A 44 5.62 -10.94 1.42
N PRO A 45 4.42 -10.78 2.01
CA PRO A 45 4.01 -11.59 3.16
C PRO A 45 4.05 -13.10 2.92
N PHE A 46 3.79 -13.56 1.69
CA PHE A 46 3.96 -14.96 1.31
C PHE A 46 5.42 -15.39 1.43
N PHE A 47 6.35 -14.60 0.91
CA PHE A 47 7.78 -14.92 0.95
C PHE A 47 8.37 -14.81 2.36
N LEU A 48 7.91 -13.87 3.17
CA LEU A 48 8.34 -13.73 4.57
C LEU A 48 8.13 -15.02 5.38
N LYS A 49 7.12 -15.81 5.04
CA LYS A 49 6.83 -17.08 5.73
C LYS A 49 7.37 -18.32 5.05
N ASN A 50 7.55 -18.28 3.73
CA ASN A 50 7.89 -19.47 2.97
C ASN A 50 9.33 -19.47 2.42
N ASP A 51 9.92 -18.29 2.15
CA ASP A 51 11.26 -18.14 1.59
C ASP A 51 11.86 -16.78 1.96
N LEU A 52 12.53 -16.70 3.10
CA LEU A 52 13.19 -15.48 3.58
C LEU A 52 14.28 -14.96 2.64
N GLN A 53 14.92 -15.83 1.84
CA GLN A 53 15.91 -15.40 0.86
C GLN A 53 15.24 -14.64 -0.30
N ALA A 54 14.12 -15.15 -0.78
CA ALA A 54 13.31 -14.45 -1.77
C ALA A 54 12.78 -13.11 -1.21
N ALA A 55 12.25 -13.11 0.02
CA ALA A 55 11.81 -11.89 0.68
C ALA A 55 12.94 -10.85 0.79
N LYS A 56 14.17 -11.30 1.16
CA LYS A 56 15.35 -10.43 1.19
C LYS A 56 15.64 -9.81 -0.16
N SER A 57 15.62 -10.61 -1.22
CA SER A 57 15.89 -10.15 -2.60
C SER A 57 14.92 -9.06 -3.03
N LEU A 58 13.62 -9.22 -2.73
CA LEU A 58 12.60 -8.21 -3.03
C LEU A 58 12.82 -6.91 -2.25
N CYS A 59 13.16 -7.00 -0.96
CA CYS A 59 13.50 -5.86 -0.13
C CYS A 59 14.82 -5.18 -0.58
N ASP A 60 15.81 -5.97 -0.99
CA ASP A 60 17.06 -5.45 -1.55
C ASP A 60 16.84 -4.63 -2.83
N TYR A 61 15.89 -5.03 -3.70
CA TYR A 61 15.50 -4.21 -4.86
C TYR A 61 15.03 -2.82 -4.42
N ARG A 62 14.14 -2.73 -3.43
CA ARG A 62 13.66 -1.44 -2.93
C ARG A 62 14.78 -0.60 -2.32
N ALA A 63 15.65 -1.19 -1.52
CA ALA A 63 16.80 -0.49 -0.95
C ALA A 63 17.77 0.02 -2.03
N ARG A 64 18.02 -0.76 -3.08
CA ARG A 64 18.86 -0.37 -4.24
C ARG A 64 18.22 0.73 -5.09
N SER A 65 16.90 0.83 -5.11
CA SER A 65 16.15 1.86 -5.85
C SER A 65 16.15 3.22 -5.14
N LEU A 66 16.71 3.33 -3.93
CA LEU A 66 16.73 4.57 -3.15
C LEU A 66 17.33 5.77 -3.91
N PRO A 67 18.44 5.66 -4.67
CA PRO A 67 18.95 6.80 -5.47
C PRO A 67 17.96 7.32 -6.51
N ALA A 68 17.20 6.43 -7.16
CA ALA A 68 16.16 6.83 -8.12
C ALA A 68 14.99 7.51 -7.40
N ALA A 69 14.59 7.02 -6.22
CA ALA A 69 13.56 7.64 -5.39
C ALA A 69 13.98 9.04 -4.88
N LYS A 70 15.25 9.24 -4.55
CA LYS A 70 15.81 10.57 -4.20
C LYS A 70 15.79 11.53 -5.40
N GLU A 71 16.16 11.05 -6.58
CA GLU A 71 16.07 11.85 -7.81
C GLU A 71 14.63 12.20 -8.16
N HIS A 72 13.67 11.29 -7.90
CA HIS A 72 12.25 11.55 -8.08
C HIS A 72 11.76 12.69 -7.17
N SER A 73 12.10 12.65 -5.86
CA SER A 73 11.84 13.76 -4.94
C SER A 73 12.44 15.08 -5.41
N ARG A 74 13.70 15.05 -5.82
CA ARG A 74 14.39 16.24 -6.31
C ARG A 74 13.68 16.90 -7.49
N ARG A 75 13.16 16.10 -8.44
CA ARG A 75 12.38 16.61 -9.59
C ARG A 75 11.05 17.22 -9.18
N MET A 76 10.50 16.79 -8.06
CA MET A 76 9.27 17.33 -7.48
C MET A 76 9.51 18.54 -6.55
N ASN A 77 10.77 18.95 -6.38
CA ASN A 77 11.18 19.98 -5.44
C ASN A 77 10.79 19.65 -3.99
N THR A 78 10.93 18.37 -3.62
CA THR A 78 10.76 17.85 -2.27
C THR A 78 12.08 17.28 -1.76
N ALA A 79 12.25 17.15 -0.43
CA ALA A 79 13.41 16.51 0.17
C ALA A 79 13.27 14.99 0.18
N GLY A 80 14.34 14.30 0.56
CA GLY A 80 14.36 12.86 0.82
C GLY A 80 14.09 12.00 -0.40
N ALA A 81 13.32 10.92 -0.24
CA ALA A 81 13.07 9.93 -1.26
C ALA A 81 11.59 9.65 -1.46
N ARG A 82 11.10 9.76 -2.70
CA ARG A 82 9.76 9.34 -3.11
C ARG A 82 9.87 8.11 -4.00
N TYR A 83 9.36 6.98 -3.54
CA TYR A 83 9.24 5.79 -4.38
C TYR A 83 8.15 5.97 -5.44
N PRO A 84 8.39 5.47 -6.68
CA PRO A 84 7.45 5.63 -7.78
C PRO A 84 6.23 4.73 -7.61
N TRP A 85 5.11 5.14 -8.19
CA TRP A 85 3.94 4.27 -8.29
C TRP A 85 4.19 3.08 -9.21
N MET A 86 4.86 3.32 -10.35
CA MET A 86 5.19 2.32 -11.37
C MET A 86 6.71 2.30 -11.60
N ALA A 87 7.43 1.43 -10.89
CA ALA A 87 8.89 1.41 -10.90
C ALA A 87 9.45 0.61 -12.07
N ALA A 88 10.39 1.21 -12.81
CA ALA A 88 11.24 0.48 -13.74
C ALA A 88 12.31 -0.36 -13.02
N LEU A 89 13.10 -1.11 -13.77
CA LEU A 89 14.22 -1.91 -13.25
C LEU A 89 15.26 -1.08 -12.47
N ASP A 90 15.49 0.16 -12.89
CA ASP A 90 16.38 1.11 -12.23
C ASP A 90 15.72 1.90 -11.09
N GLY A 91 14.45 1.64 -10.81
CA GLY A 91 13.66 2.33 -9.78
C GLY A 91 13.04 3.63 -10.22
N SER A 92 13.15 4.05 -11.51
CA SER A 92 12.56 5.29 -12.00
C SER A 92 11.06 5.17 -12.23
N GLU A 93 10.31 6.30 -12.10
CA GLU A 93 8.86 6.37 -12.33
C GLU A 93 8.52 6.23 -13.82
N GLN A 94 7.62 5.32 -14.15
CA GLN A 94 7.14 5.03 -15.49
C GLN A 94 5.65 5.30 -15.68
N CYS A 95 4.95 5.81 -14.67
CA CYS A 95 3.53 6.11 -14.78
C CYS A 95 3.29 7.31 -15.70
N GLU A 96 2.55 7.09 -16.79
CA GLU A 96 2.19 8.11 -17.76
C GLU A 96 0.93 8.90 -17.36
N THR A 97 0.12 8.34 -16.46
CA THR A 97 -1.10 8.98 -15.95
C THR A 97 -0.73 9.91 -14.80
N TRP A 98 -0.78 11.22 -15.06
CA TRP A 98 -0.25 12.17 -14.08
C TRP A 98 -1.03 12.17 -12.76
N ASP A 99 -2.35 11.98 -12.78
CA ASP A 99 -3.18 11.97 -11.58
C ASP A 99 -2.78 10.83 -10.63
N ILE A 100 -2.54 9.62 -11.15
CA ILE A 100 -2.03 8.48 -10.39
C ILE A 100 -0.56 8.70 -10.03
N GLY A 101 0.30 8.89 -11.03
CA GLY A 101 1.74 9.05 -10.83
C GLY A 101 2.12 10.21 -9.91
N CYS A 102 1.29 11.25 -9.81
CA CYS A 102 1.56 12.40 -8.94
C CYS A 102 0.88 12.31 -7.57
N SER A 103 -0.26 11.64 -7.45
CA SER A 103 -1.10 11.70 -6.24
C SER A 103 -1.15 10.41 -5.41
N GLU A 104 -0.85 9.24 -5.97
CA GLU A 104 -0.73 7.99 -5.20
C GLU A 104 0.64 7.92 -4.52
N LEU A 105 0.77 8.64 -3.42
CA LEU A 105 2.01 8.83 -2.68
C LEU A 105 2.30 7.70 -1.69
N HIS A 106 1.27 6.95 -1.30
CA HIS A 106 1.32 5.94 -0.24
C HIS A 106 2.42 4.88 -0.47
N VAL A 107 2.73 4.57 -1.74
CA VAL A 107 3.80 3.62 -2.12
C VAL A 107 5.12 3.91 -1.39
N THR A 108 5.42 5.18 -1.15
CA THR A 108 6.62 5.58 -0.41
C THR A 108 6.63 5.07 1.04
N ALA A 109 5.48 5.09 1.72
CA ALA A 109 5.33 4.54 3.07
C ALA A 109 5.18 3.01 3.05
N ASP A 110 4.56 2.45 1.99
CA ASP A 110 4.41 1.01 1.81
C ASP A 110 5.77 0.31 1.69
N VAL A 111 6.72 0.93 1.00
CA VAL A 111 8.10 0.43 0.93
C VAL A 111 8.74 0.39 2.32
N ALA A 112 8.59 1.45 3.13
CA ALA A 112 9.11 1.44 4.50
C ALA A 112 8.46 0.33 5.35
N TYR A 113 7.15 0.15 5.23
CA TYR A 113 6.41 -0.94 5.89
C TYR A 113 6.93 -2.32 5.46
N ALA A 114 7.15 -2.54 4.17
CA ALA A 114 7.65 -3.81 3.64
C ALA A 114 9.04 -4.16 4.18
N LEU A 115 9.95 -3.20 4.21
CA LEU A 115 11.29 -3.39 4.79
C LEU A 115 11.23 -3.68 6.30
N ASP A 116 10.33 -3.02 7.04
CA ASP A 116 10.09 -3.28 8.45
C ASP A 116 9.56 -4.70 8.68
N ALA A 117 8.60 -5.13 7.86
CA ALA A 117 8.05 -6.49 7.90
C ALA A 117 9.16 -7.54 7.69
N TYR A 118 10.07 -7.30 6.73
CA TYR A 118 11.22 -8.18 6.52
C TYR A 118 12.16 -8.16 7.73
N CYS A 119 12.54 -7.00 8.24
CA CYS A 119 13.43 -6.89 9.39
C CYS A 119 12.88 -7.61 10.62
N LYS A 120 11.56 -7.49 10.88
CA LYS A 120 10.88 -8.17 11.98
C LYS A 120 10.83 -9.70 11.78
N ALA A 121 10.53 -10.16 10.58
CA ALA A 121 10.42 -11.59 10.28
C ALA A 121 11.78 -12.31 10.28
N SER A 122 12.81 -11.66 9.77
CA SER A 122 14.16 -12.26 9.61
C SER A 122 15.06 -12.07 10.81
N GLY A 123 14.90 -11.00 11.59
CA GLY A 123 15.87 -10.56 12.58
C GLY A 123 17.19 -10.07 11.99
N ASP A 124 17.29 -9.80 10.69
CA ASP A 124 18.50 -9.36 9.99
C ASP A 124 18.89 -7.93 10.38
N SER A 125 19.60 -7.80 11.49
CA SER A 125 20.08 -6.52 12.00
C SER A 125 21.09 -5.84 11.08
N THR A 126 21.80 -6.58 10.24
CA THR A 126 22.72 -6.05 9.25
C THR A 126 21.96 -5.35 8.14
N PHE A 127 20.95 -6.01 7.57
CA PHE A 127 20.08 -5.39 6.58
C PHE A 127 19.37 -4.14 7.14
N TYR A 128 18.88 -4.25 8.38
CA TYR A 128 18.24 -3.11 9.06
C TYR A 128 19.16 -1.89 9.12
N LEU A 129 20.36 -2.04 9.72
CA LEU A 129 21.27 -0.91 9.94
C LEU A 129 21.91 -0.39 8.65
N GLU A 130 22.24 -1.26 7.70
CA GLU A 130 22.98 -0.89 6.49
C GLU A 130 22.08 -0.41 5.33
N LYS A 131 20.79 -0.77 5.33
CA LYS A 131 19.90 -0.49 4.22
C LYS A 131 18.56 0.11 4.64
N ALA A 132 17.77 -0.61 5.46
CA ALA A 132 16.41 -0.21 5.78
C ALA A 132 16.36 1.13 6.54
N ALA A 133 17.30 1.35 7.47
CA ALA A 133 17.38 2.58 8.26
C ALA A 133 17.51 3.83 7.37
N GLU A 134 18.37 3.80 6.35
CA GLU A 134 18.48 4.91 5.40
C GLU A 134 17.19 5.14 4.62
N VAL A 135 16.54 4.06 4.16
CA VAL A 135 15.25 4.17 3.46
C VAL A 135 14.20 4.81 4.35
N TYR A 136 14.07 4.40 5.62
CA TYR A 136 13.09 4.98 6.54
C TYR A 136 13.32 6.48 6.74
N ILE A 137 14.58 6.89 6.88
CA ILE A 137 14.97 8.29 7.10
C ILE A 137 14.68 9.12 5.85
N GLU A 138 15.09 8.65 4.69
CA GLU A 138 14.94 9.40 3.44
C GLU A 138 13.45 9.50 3.03
N THR A 139 12.65 8.46 3.24
CA THR A 139 11.21 8.55 3.03
C THR A 139 10.53 9.47 4.05
N ALA A 140 10.97 9.48 5.30
CA ALA A 140 10.48 10.44 6.31
C ALA A 140 10.80 11.89 5.93
N ARG A 141 12.00 12.17 5.39
CA ARG A 141 12.39 13.49 4.84
C ARG A 141 11.45 13.95 3.73
N PHE A 142 11.05 13.02 2.85
CA PHE A 142 10.05 13.31 1.83
C PHE A 142 8.73 13.75 2.49
N TRP A 143 8.23 13.01 3.46
CA TRP A 143 6.97 13.33 4.12
C TRP A 143 7.02 14.69 4.85
N VAL A 144 8.09 14.99 5.58
CA VAL A 144 8.27 16.30 6.23
C VAL A 144 8.18 17.44 5.22
N SER A 145 8.73 17.26 4.01
CA SER A 145 8.70 18.29 2.96
C SER A 145 7.39 18.32 2.16
N ARG A 146 6.57 17.23 2.22
CA ARG A 146 5.36 17.09 1.40
C ARG A 146 4.08 17.52 2.09
N TYR A 147 4.04 17.41 3.42
CA TYR A 147 2.90 17.88 4.20
C TYR A 147 2.86 19.39 4.31
N THR A 148 1.65 19.95 4.39
CA THR A 148 1.41 21.37 4.62
C THR A 148 1.01 21.57 6.07
N TYR A 149 1.89 22.16 6.88
CA TYR A 149 1.58 22.45 8.27
C TYR A 149 0.61 23.64 8.38
N ARG A 150 -0.45 23.45 9.15
CA ARG A 150 -1.51 24.42 9.42
C ARG A 150 -1.49 24.82 10.89
N PRO A 151 -0.66 25.81 11.28
CA PRO A 151 -0.49 26.20 12.69
C PRO A 151 -1.80 26.61 13.36
N GLU A 152 -2.69 27.27 12.61
CA GLU A 152 -4.00 27.72 13.06
C GLU A 152 -4.96 26.57 13.45
N LEU A 153 -4.72 25.37 12.94
CA LEU A 153 -5.49 24.16 13.23
C LEU A 153 -4.72 23.17 14.11
N GLY A 154 -3.43 23.43 14.37
CA GLY A 154 -2.55 22.51 15.09
C GLY A 154 -2.35 21.18 14.38
N ARG A 155 -2.46 21.14 13.05
CA ARG A 155 -2.33 19.92 12.24
C ARG A 155 -1.50 20.11 10.98
N ALA A 156 -1.08 19.00 10.38
CA ALA A 156 -0.40 18.97 9.10
C ALA A 156 -1.25 18.18 8.09
N ASP A 157 -1.55 18.79 6.95
CA ASP A 157 -2.42 18.23 5.92
C ASP A 157 -1.64 17.67 4.72
N LEU A 158 -2.01 16.49 4.26
CA LEU A 158 -1.61 15.95 2.97
C LEU A 158 -2.62 16.37 1.92
N LEU A 159 -2.32 17.45 1.22
CA LEU A 159 -3.18 18.00 0.17
C LEU A 159 -2.94 17.31 -1.17
N PHE A 160 -4.01 17.14 -1.97
CA PHE A 160 -3.96 16.63 -3.34
C PHE A 160 -3.30 15.26 -3.44
N CYS A 161 -3.87 14.28 -2.74
CA CYS A 161 -3.44 12.88 -2.75
C CYS A 161 -4.56 11.95 -3.19
N LYS A 162 -4.20 10.72 -3.52
CA LYS A 162 -5.07 9.55 -3.60
C LYS A 162 -4.53 8.48 -2.66
N GLY A 163 -5.44 7.66 -2.14
CA GLY A 163 -5.10 6.40 -1.48
C GLY A 163 -5.13 5.21 -2.43
N PRO A 164 -5.16 3.99 -1.89
CA PRO A 164 -5.32 2.76 -2.66
C PRO A 164 -6.56 2.69 -3.54
N ASP A 165 -7.63 3.39 -3.19
CA ASP A 165 -8.85 3.44 -4.00
C ASP A 165 -8.67 4.36 -5.22
N GLU A 166 -8.51 3.77 -6.39
CA GLU A 166 -8.29 4.53 -7.63
C GLU A 166 -9.56 5.25 -8.14
N TYR A 167 -10.77 4.91 -7.65
CA TYR A 167 -11.99 5.70 -7.98
C TYR A 167 -12.10 6.98 -7.18
N CYS A 168 -11.35 7.11 -6.10
CA CYS A 168 -11.22 8.38 -5.42
C CYS A 168 -10.69 9.45 -6.39
N GLY A 169 -11.30 10.61 -6.40
CA GLY A 169 -10.72 11.80 -7.04
C GLY A 169 -9.45 12.25 -6.30
N ILE A 170 -8.79 13.28 -6.80
CA ILE A 170 -7.70 13.91 -6.03
C ILE A 170 -8.34 14.61 -4.82
N THR A 171 -7.96 14.17 -3.63
CA THR A 171 -8.53 14.56 -2.34
C THR A 171 -7.45 15.04 -1.36
N ASN A 172 -7.81 15.20 -0.09
CA ASN A 172 -6.90 15.53 0.99
C ASN A 172 -6.99 14.48 2.11
N ASN A 173 -5.89 14.30 2.81
CA ASN A 173 -5.85 13.51 4.05
C ASN A 173 -6.46 12.10 3.89
N ASN A 174 -5.99 11.33 2.88
CA ASN A 174 -6.38 9.93 2.79
C ASN A 174 -5.91 9.16 4.04
N LEU A 175 -6.80 8.43 4.69
CA LEU A 175 -6.55 7.74 5.95
C LEU A 175 -5.45 6.69 5.83
N PHE A 176 -5.49 5.86 4.76
CA PHE A 176 -4.47 4.85 4.53
C PHE A 176 -3.09 5.49 4.46
N THR A 177 -2.93 6.51 3.62
CA THR A 177 -1.67 7.22 3.44
C THR A 177 -1.21 7.85 4.74
N ASN A 178 -2.08 8.58 5.44
CA ASN A 178 -1.75 9.27 6.68
C ASN A 178 -1.25 8.32 7.77
N VAL A 179 -1.91 7.18 7.98
CA VAL A 179 -1.51 6.20 8.99
C VAL A 179 -0.21 5.47 8.61
N MET A 180 -0.04 5.11 7.32
CA MET A 180 1.20 4.51 6.83
C MET A 180 2.38 5.48 6.95
N VAL A 181 2.15 6.78 6.75
CA VAL A 181 3.16 7.83 6.97
C VAL A 181 3.53 7.95 8.44
N GLN A 182 2.55 7.94 9.36
CA GLN A 182 2.84 7.94 10.81
C GLN A 182 3.70 6.74 11.22
N HIS A 183 3.42 5.56 10.63
CA HIS A 183 4.25 4.37 10.83
C HIS A 183 5.68 4.58 10.29
N ASN A 184 5.83 5.09 9.07
CA ASN A 184 7.14 5.38 8.48
C ASN A 184 7.95 6.40 9.32
N LEU A 185 7.32 7.48 9.78
CA LEU A 185 7.96 8.47 10.64
C LEU A 185 8.43 7.84 11.96
N THR A 186 7.65 6.94 12.54
CA THR A 186 8.01 6.19 13.75
C THR A 186 9.25 5.32 13.51
N LEU A 187 9.30 4.61 12.36
CA LEU A 187 10.47 3.81 11.97
C LEU A 187 11.72 4.68 11.77
N ALA A 188 11.59 5.85 11.15
CA ALA A 188 12.70 6.75 10.91
C ALA A 188 13.29 7.33 12.22
N ILE A 189 12.43 7.73 13.15
CA ILE A 189 12.86 8.22 14.47
C ILE A 189 13.61 7.13 15.24
N GLN A 190 13.09 5.90 15.24
CA GLN A 190 13.76 4.77 15.87
C GLN A 190 15.10 4.44 15.18
N ALA A 191 15.11 4.44 13.83
CA ALA A 191 16.32 4.19 13.06
C ALA A 191 17.42 5.24 13.33
N ALA A 192 17.06 6.51 13.44
CA ALA A 192 18.00 7.56 13.79
C ALA A 192 18.64 7.34 15.17
N ALA A 193 17.84 6.96 16.17
CA ALA A 193 18.34 6.62 17.50
C ALA A 193 19.25 5.38 17.49
N ASP A 194 18.86 4.35 16.76
CA ASP A 194 19.65 3.12 16.62
C ASP A 194 20.98 3.37 15.89
N LEU A 195 20.98 4.19 14.83
CA LEU A 195 22.20 4.57 14.10
C LEU A 195 23.13 5.38 15.00
N LEU A 196 22.61 6.36 15.76
CA LEU A 196 23.42 7.13 16.71
C LEU A 196 24.12 6.21 17.73
N ALA A 197 23.40 5.21 18.24
CA ALA A 197 23.93 4.30 19.25
C ALA A 197 24.86 3.22 18.69
N LYS A 198 24.59 2.69 17.49
CA LYS A 198 25.24 1.49 16.96
C LYS A 198 26.16 1.74 15.76
N ARG A 199 25.91 2.81 15.01
CA ARG A 199 26.61 3.19 13.76
C ARG A 199 26.78 4.72 13.66
N PRO A 200 27.46 5.38 14.61
CA PRO A 200 27.54 6.85 14.67
C PRO A 200 28.14 7.47 13.40
N GLU A 201 29.06 6.78 12.72
CA GLU A 201 29.62 7.27 11.45
C GLU A 201 28.55 7.37 10.36
N GLN A 202 27.65 6.38 10.27
CA GLN A 202 26.54 6.41 9.32
C GLN A 202 25.52 7.50 9.68
N TYR A 203 25.22 7.69 10.98
CA TYR A 203 24.40 8.78 11.48
C TYR A 203 24.91 10.14 10.99
N HIS A 204 26.23 10.37 11.13
CA HIS A 204 26.88 11.61 10.67
C HIS A 204 26.92 11.71 9.13
N THR A 205 27.16 10.63 8.42
CA THR A 205 27.15 10.59 6.94
C THR A 205 25.80 10.97 6.38
N LEU A 206 24.70 10.55 7.05
CA LEU A 206 23.33 10.91 6.69
C LEU A 206 22.96 12.33 7.16
N CYS A 207 23.88 13.06 7.80
CA CYS A 207 23.67 14.42 8.34
C CYS A 207 22.46 14.51 9.27
N LEU A 208 22.19 13.46 10.05
CA LEU A 208 21.09 13.42 11.00
C LEU A 208 21.33 14.36 12.18
N SER A 209 20.25 14.93 12.70
CA SER A 209 20.27 15.78 13.89
C SER A 209 19.07 15.48 14.81
N ALA A 210 19.16 15.89 16.08
CA ALA A 210 18.05 15.81 17.01
C ALA A 210 16.86 16.67 16.54
N GLU A 211 17.13 17.87 16.03
CA GLU A 211 16.12 18.77 15.49
C GLU A 211 15.34 18.13 14.35
N GLU A 212 16.01 17.40 13.44
CA GLU A 212 15.35 16.71 12.34
C GLU A 212 14.40 15.60 12.84
N THR A 213 14.83 14.83 13.84
CA THR A 213 13.96 13.79 14.45
C THR A 213 12.81 14.40 15.25
N GLU A 214 12.98 15.54 15.86
CA GLU A 214 11.91 16.32 16.50
C GLU A 214 10.88 16.81 15.46
N HIS A 215 11.32 17.29 14.30
CA HIS A 215 10.41 17.65 13.21
C HIS A 215 9.64 16.45 12.67
N MET A 216 10.27 15.28 12.54
CA MET A 216 9.57 14.02 12.16
C MET A 216 8.52 13.65 13.20
N ALA A 217 8.82 13.76 14.49
CA ALA A 217 7.89 13.48 15.57
C ALA A 217 6.72 14.49 15.58
N ALA A 218 7.02 15.77 15.41
CA ALA A 218 6.00 16.83 15.35
C ALA A 218 5.05 16.62 14.16
N LEU A 219 5.58 16.26 13.00
CA LEU A 219 4.72 15.91 11.85
C LEU A 219 3.85 14.69 12.17
N ARG A 220 4.44 13.59 12.66
CA ARG A 220 3.71 12.36 12.99
C ARG A 220 2.49 12.65 13.87
N ASP A 221 2.69 13.48 14.91
CA ASP A 221 1.67 13.79 15.91
C ASP A 221 0.62 14.79 15.38
N ALA A 222 0.95 15.56 14.34
CA ALA A 222 0.07 16.54 13.70
C ALA A 222 -0.77 15.97 12.53
N ILE A 223 -0.48 14.76 12.04
CA ILE A 223 -1.22 14.14 10.92
C ILE A 223 -2.64 13.77 11.39
N PRO A 224 -3.70 14.27 10.72
CA PRO A 224 -5.07 13.97 11.10
C PRO A 224 -5.52 12.60 10.58
N TRP A 225 -6.45 11.98 11.30
CA TRP A 225 -7.27 10.90 10.79
C TRP A 225 -8.62 11.48 10.37
N PRO A 226 -9.04 11.36 9.09
CA PRO A 226 -10.29 11.92 8.63
C PRO A 226 -11.49 11.17 9.21
N HIS A 227 -12.51 11.94 9.60
CA HIS A 227 -13.79 11.42 10.07
C HIS A 227 -14.93 11.99 9.23
N ASP A 228 -15.92 11.18 8.94
CA ASP A 228 -17.16 11.64 8.33
C ASP A 228 -17.85 12.65 9.27
N PRO A 229 -18.10 13.87 8.82
CA PRO A 229 -18.63 14.93 9.70
C PRO A 229 -20.06 14.68 10.15
N VAL A 230 -20.79 13.73 9.53
CA VAL A 230 -22.17 13.40 9.86
C VAL A 230 -22.24 12.25 10.87
N THR A 231 -21.47 11.19 10.62
CA THR A 231 -21.51 9.97 11.44
C THR A 231 -20.45 9.95 12.54
N GLY A 232 -19.37 10.73 12.38
CA GLY A 232 -18.21 10.68 13.26
C GLY A 232 -17.31 9.44 13.04
N HIS A 233 -17.65 8.58 12.08
CA HIS A 233 -16.85 7.39 11.78
C HIS A 233 -15.55 7.76 11.04
N LEU A 234 -14.53 6.92 11.16
CA LEU A 234 -13.35 7.01 10.31
C LEU A 234 -13.78 6.92 8.84
N THR A 235 -13.27 7.82 8.01
CA THR A 235 -13.56 7.84 6.58
C THR A 235 -12.28 7.71 5.75
N GLN A 236 -12.42 7.35 4.48
CA GLN A 236 -11.29 7.17 3.56
C GLN A 236 -10.48 8.45 3.37
N ASP A 237 -11.18 9.59 3.27
CA ASP A 237 -10.59 10.91 3.02
C ASP A 237 -11.59 12.04 3.34
N GLU A 238 -11.18 13.28 3.12
CA GLU A 238 -12.02 14.46 3.42
C GLU A 238 -13.15 14.71 2.40
N THR A 239 -13.24 13.92 1.31
CA THR A 239 -14.23 14.16 0.24
C THR A 239 -15.29 13.08 0.10
N LEU A 240 -15.06 11.86 0.56
CA LEU A 240 -15.98 10.73 0.36
C LEU A 240 -17.43 11.03 0.81
N HIS A 241 -17.60 11.78 1.89
CA HIS A 241 -18.93 12.16 2.42
C HIS A 241 -19.69 13.16 1.54
N LEU A 242 -18.98 13.84 0.62
CA LEU A 242 -19.57 14.83 -0.32
C LEU A 242 -20.09 14.19 -1.61
N LEU A 243 -19.70 12.93 -1.86
CA LEU A 243 -19.99 12.26 -3.12
C LEU A 243 -21.46 11.81 -3.19
N GLU A 244 -21.99 11.74 -4.42
CA GLU A 244 -23.37 11.34 -4.69
C GLU A 244 -23.59 9.86 -4.35
N PRO A 245 -24.53 9.52 -3.46
CA PRO A 245 -24.89 8.14 -3.20
C PRO A 245 -25.49 7.49 -4.44
N VAL A 246 -25.12 6.25 -4.70
CA VAL A 246 -25.64 5.43 -5.82
C VAL A 246 -25.73 3.98 -5.38
N ASP A 247 -26.68 3.24 -5.93
CA ASP A 247 -26.72 1.78 -5.78
C ASP A 247 -25.62 1.16 -6.66
N PRO A 248 -24.58 0.53 -6.08
CA PRO A 248 -23.49 -0.08 -6.84
C PRO A 248 -23.92 -1.07 -7.91
N VAL A 249 -25.05 -1.76 -7.71
CA VAL A 249 -25.60 -2.75 -8.67
C VAL A 249 -25.95 -2.06 -10.00
N THR A 250 -26.38 -0.81 -9.97
CA THR A 250 -26.76 -0.07 -11.19
C THR A 250 -25.56 0.31 -12.07
N LEU A 251 -24.35 0.29 -11.50
CA LEU A 251 -23.10 0.63 -12.19
C LEU A 251 -22.45 -0.61 -12.85
N LYS A 252 -22.97 -1.82 -12.56
CA LYS A 252 -22.46 -3.11 -13.06
C LYS A 252 -23.59 -3.93 -13.67
N PRO A 253 -24.06 -3.57 -14.87
CA PRO A 253 -25.15 -4.28 -15.52
C PRO A 253 -24.77 -5.69 -15.98
N ASP A 254 -23.48 -6.01 -16.03
CA ASP A 254 -22.92 -7.33 -16.34
C ASP A 254 -21.71 -7.65 -15.44
N ALA A 255 -20.97 -8.71 -15.75
CA ALA A 255 -19.78 -9.13 -15.01
C ALA A 255 -18.54 -8.23 -15.23
N GLY A 256 -18.61 -7.28 -16.14
CA GLY A 256 -17.51 -6.34 -16.42
C GLY A 256 -17.28 -5.33 -15.32
N ALA A 257 -16.14 -4.65 -15.37
CA ALA A 257 -15.86 -3.55 -14.47
C ALA A 257 -16.72 -2.33 -14.79
N SER A 258 -17.09 -1.56 -13.74
CA SER A 258 -17.98 -0.39 -13.89
C SER A 258 -17.43 0.65 -14.86
N TYR A 259 -16.09 0.81 -14.95
CA TYR A 259 -15.48 1.76 -15.90
C TYR A 259 -15.65 1.38 -17.38
N HIS A 260 -16.18 0.19 -17.69
CA HIS A 260 -16.60 -0.16 -19.05
C HIS A 260 -17.99 0.41 -19.41
N HIS A 261 -18.78 0.80 -18.41
CA HIS A 261 -20.15 1.27 -18.57
C HIS A 261 -20.30 2.75 -18.22
N VAL A 262 -19.51 3.24 -17.27
CA VAL A 262 -19.55 4.62 -16.77
C VAL A 262 -18.16 5.22 -16.89
N CYS A 263 -18.03 6.43 -17.43
CA CYS A 263 -16.73 7.08 -17.56
C CYS A 263 -16.11 7.34 -16.17
N PHE A 264 -14.77 7.31 -16.13
CA PHE A 264 -13.99 7.40 -14.89
C PHE A 264 -14.27 8.71 -14.12
N ASP A 265 -14.40 9.85 -14.84
CA ASP A 265 -14.80 11.13 -14.25
C ASP A 265 -16.12 11.04 -13.47
N ARG A 266 -17.11 10.30 -13.98
CA ARG A 266 -18.39 10.15 -13.29
C ARG A 266 -18.28 9.21 -12.09
N LEU A 267 -17.50 8.13 -12.19
CA LEU A 267 -17.25 7.22 -11.07
C LEU A 267 -16.63 7.94 -9.88
N GLN A 268 -15.69 8.86 -10.13
CA GLN A 268 -15.07 9.69 -9.09
C GLN A 268 -16.04 10.62 -8.34
N ARG A 269 -17.26 10.80 -8.82
CA ARG A 269 -18.29 11.65 -8.18
C ARG A 269 -19.39 10.84 -7.50
N TYR A 270 -19.37 9.52 -7.61
CA TYR A 270 -20.23 8.63 -6.85
C TYR A 270 -19.55 8.18 -5.55
N LYS A 271 -20.37 7.99 -4.49
CA LYS A 271 -19.91 7.40 -3.22
C LYS A 271 -19.72 5.89 -3.39
N VAL A 272 -18.70 5.51 -4.13
CA VAL A 272 -18.26 4.12 -4.37
C VAL A 272 -16.75 4.05 -4.32
N ILE A 273 -16.21 2.86 -4.07
CA ILE A 273 -14.78 2.58 -4.11
C ILE A 273 -14.48 1.45 -5.09
N LYS A 274 -13.33 1.51 -5.78
CA LYS A 274 -12.87 0.48 -6.71
C LYS A 274 -12.41 -0.78 -5.98
N GLN A 275 -11.70 -0.60 -4.89
CA GLN A 275 -11.03 -1.61 -4.08
C GLN A 275 -10.87 -1.15 -2.64
N ALA A 276 -10.46 -2.07 -1.76
CA ALA A 276 -10.23 -1.75 -0.35
C ALA A 276 -9.16 -0.67 -0.16
N ASP A 277 -9.45 0.30 0.68
CA ASP A 277 -8.56 1.35 1.17
C ASP A 277 -8.51 1.27 2.70
N VAL A 278 -9.54 1.73 3.41
CA VAL A 278 -9.63 1.68 4.87
C VAL A 278 -9.56 0.22 5.39
N LEU A 279 -10.27 -0.71 4.74
CA LEU A 279 -10.23 -2.11 5.15
C LEU A 279 -8.83 -2.70 4.97
N LEU A 280 -8.12 -2.35 3.88
CA LEU A 280 -6.75 -2.77 3.65
C LEU A 280 -5.82 -2.24 4.75
N LEU A 281 -5.92 -0.96 5.10
CA LEU A 281 -5.15 -0.36 6.20
C LEU A 281 -5.32 -1.16 7.49
N MET A 282 -6.57 -1.48 7.84
CA MET A 282 -6.89 -2.20 9.06
C MET A 282 -6.36 -3.64 9.07
N THR A 283 -6.07 -4.24 7.91
CA THR A 283 -5.37 -5.54 7.82
C THR A 283 -3.86 -5.40 8.02
N ARG A 284 -3.27 -4.27 7.65
CA ARG A 284 -1.81 -4.04 7.72
C ARG A 284 -1.35 -3.58 9.09
N LEU A 285 -2.14 -2.75 9.76
CA LEU A 285 -1.86 -2.19 11.09
C LEU A 285 -3.04 -2.45 12.05
N PRO A 286 -3.46 -3.72 12.24
CA PRO A 286 -4.69 -4.06 12.95
C PRO A 286 -4.70 -3.64 14.43
N GLN A 287 -3.52 -3.47 15.03
CA GLN A 287 -3.34 -3.06 16.42
C GLN A 287 -3.69 -1.60 16.69
N LEU A 288 -3.82 -0.78 15.65
CA LEU A 288 -4.17 0.64 15.78
C LEU A 288 -5.68 0.87 15.87
N PHE A 289 -6.49 -0.14 15.57
CA PHE A 289 -7.93 -0.01 15.46
C PHE A 289 -8.66 -0.94 16.42
N THR A 290 -9.68 -0.42 17.06
CA THR A 290 -10.58 -1.19 17.94
C THR A 290 -11.47 -2.15 17.14
N ALA A 291 -12.06 -3.14 17.80
CA ALA A 291 -13.02 -4.03 17.17
C ALA A 291 -14.28 -3.28 16.69
N GLU A 292 -14.67 -2.21 17.40
CA GLU A 292 -15.81 -1.37 17.02
C GLU A 292 -15.53 -0.59 15.72
N GLU A 293 -14.35 0.06 15.61
CA GLU A 293 -13.94 0.76 14.40
C GLU A 293 -13.87 -0.18 13.19
N LYS A 294 -13.32 -1.38 13.36
CA LYS A 294 -13.26 -2.40 12.29
C LYS A 294 -14.65 -2.86 11.86
N ASN A 295 -15.58 -3.10 12.82
CA ASN A 295 -16.95 -3.49 12.50
C ASN A 295 -17.71 -2.35 11.79
N THR A 296 -17.46 -1.10 12.20
CA THR A 296 -18.04 0.08 11.57
C THR A 296 -17.49 0.25 10.15
N ALA A 297 -16.18 0.15 9.98
CA ALA A 297 -15.55 0.24 8.66
C ALA A 297 -16.07 -0.82 7.67
N TRP A 298 -16.28 -2.07 8.12
CA TRP A 298 -16.89 -3.09 7.26
C TRP A 298 -18.27 -2.68 6.77
N LYS A 299 -19.12 -2.15 7.66
CA LYS A 299 -20.48 -1.73 7.32
C LYS A 299 -20.52 -0.50 6.39
N ASP A 300 -19.52 0.37 6.51
CA ASP A 300 -19.48 1.61 5.73
C ASP A 300 -18.84 1.40 4.34
N PHE A 301 -17.83 0.53 4.21
CA PHE A 301 -17.01 0.42 2.99
C PHE A 301 -17.32 -0.82 2.14
N GLU A 302 -17.69 -1.95 2.73
CA GLU A 302 -18.00 -3.17 1.94
C GLU A 302 -19.18 -2.95 1.00
N PRO A 303 -20.34 -2.34 1.43
CA PRO A 303 -21.49 -2.16 0.55
C PRO A 303 -21.28 -1.19 -0.62
N ILE A 304 -20.29 -0.31 -0.55
CA ILE A 304 -19.99 0.66 -1.62
C ILE A 304 -18.82 0.23 -2.51
N CYS A 305 -18.22 -0.94 -2.24
CA CYS A 305 -17.10 -1.44 -3.01
C CYS A 305 -17.59 -2.12 -4.30
N LEU A 306 -17.12 -1.63 -5.44
CA LEU A 306 -17.47 -2.18 -6.76
C LEU A 306 -16.65 -3.41 -7.12
N HIS A 307 -15.58 -3.72 -6.39
CA HIS A 307 -14.67 -4.84 -6.69
C HIS A 307 -14.18 -4.84 -8.15
N ASP A 308 -13.85 -3.67 -8.69
CA ASP A 308 -13.38 -3.49 -10.06
C ASP A 308 -11.85 -3.63 -10.19
N SER A 309 -11.20 -4.01 -9.11
CA SER A 309 -9.79 -4.35 -9.04
C SER A 309 -9.59 -5.79 -8.60
N THR A 310 -8.59 -6.44 -9.17
CA THR A 310 -8.19 -7.81 -8.79
C THR A 310 -7.65 -7.92 -7.38
N LEU A 311 -7.24 -6.80 -6.78
CA LEU A 311 -6.80 -6.72 -5.38
C LEU A 311 -7.97 -6.83 -4.39
N SER A 312 -9.18 -6.47 -4.83
CA SER A 312 -10.30 -6.20 -3.92
C SER A 312 -10.80 -7.45 -3.18
N PHE A 313 -11.04 -8.58 -3.90
CA PHE A 313 -11.61 -9.78 -3.27
C PHE A 313 -10.69 -10.35 -2.18
N ALA A 314 -9.40 -10.38 -2.43
CA ALA A 314 -8.43 -10.92 -1.47
C ALA A 314 -8.32 -10.04 -0.21
N SER A 315 -8.32 -8.70 -0.37
CA SER A 315 -8.29 -7.76 0.75
C SER A 315 -9.55 -7.86 1.63
N HIS A 316 -10.73 -7.98 1.01
CA HIS A 316 -11.98 -8.20 1.75
C HIS A 316 -12.00 -9.55 2.45
N ALA A 317 -11.47 -10.61 1.81
CA ALA A 317 -11.34 -11.93 2.43
C ALA A 317 -10.45 -11.87 3.68
N LEU A 318 -9.27 -11.27 3.55
CA LEU A 318 -8.32 -11.14 4.65
C LEU A 318 -8.92 -10.35 5.81
N PHE A 319 -9.50 -9.19 5.54
CA PHE A 319 -10.14 -8.37 6.57
C PHE A 319 -11.25 -9.14 7.29
N ALA A 320 -12.16 -9.75 6.54
CA ALA A 320 -13.31 -10.46 7.11
C ALA A 320 -12.86 -11.64 7.99
N LEU A 321 -11.90 -12.45 7.54
CA LEU A 321 -11.39 -13.59 8.31
C LEU A 321 -10.64 -13.14 9.57
N GLN A 322 -9.83 -12.08 9.50
CA GLN A 322 -9.15 -11.53 10.67
C GLN A 322 -10.11 -10.98 11.74
N ASN A 323 -11.33 -10.62 11.35
CA ASN A 323 -12.33 -10.01 12.25
C ASN A 323 -13.53 -10.93 12.54
N GLY A 324 -13.41 -12.23 12.27
CA GLY A 324 -14.43 -13.23 12.63
C GLY A 324 -15.67 -13.26 11.73
N LEU A 325 -15.66 -12.55 10.60
CA LEU A 325 -16.72 -12.57 9.58
C LEU A 325 -16.50 -13.76 8.64
N THR A 326 -16.52 -14.99 9.19
CA THR A 326 -16.02 -16.19 8.53
C THR A 326 -16.77 -16.51 7.24
N GLU A 327 -18.09 -16.39 7.20
CA GLU A 327 -18.91 -16.70 6.02
C GLU A 327 -18.56 -15.77 4.86
N GLN A 328 -18.58 -14.45 5.11
CA GLN A 328 -18.23 -13.44 4.10
C GLN A 328 -16.77 -13.58 3.66
N GLY A 329 -15.87 -13.82 4.61
CA GLY A 329 -14.46 -14.03 4.31
C GLY A 329 -14.21 -15.24 3.41
N MET A 330 -14.92 -16.34 3.63
CA MET A 330 -14.84 -17.55 2.80
C MET A 330 -15.40 -17.32 1.40
N ASP A 331 -16.47 -16.55 1.24
CA ASP A 331 -17.02 -16.22 -0.06
C ASP A 331 -16.05 -15.36 -0.89
N TYR A 332 -15.45 -14.34 -0.26
CA TYR A 332 -14.43 -13.51 -0.91
C TYR A 332 -13.16 -14.30 -1.21
N LEU A 333 -12.69 -15.15 -0.30
CA LEU A 333 -11.53 -16.01 -0.52
C LEU A 333 -11.73 -16.95 -1.71
N LYS A 334 -12.93 -17.54 -1.83
CA LYS A 334 -13.26 -18.39 -2.97
C LYS A 334 -13.20 -17.63 -4.29
N LYS A 335 -13.73 -16.39 -4.33
CA LYS A 335 -13.64 -15.52 -5.52
C LYS A 335 -12.18 -15.22 -5.87
N ALA A 336 -11.36 -14.84 -4.87
CA ALA A 336 -9.93 -14.54 -5.04
C ALA A 336 -9.13 -15.76 -5.54
N LEU A 337 -9.32 -16.94 -4.95
CA LEU A 337 -8.62 -18.17 -5.34
C LEU A 337 -9.01 -18.66 -6.75
N LEU A 338 -10.20 -18.35 -7.22
CA LEU A 338 -10.71 -18.72 -8.53
C LEU A 338 -10.55 -17.63 -9.59
N LEU A 339 -10.04 -16.46 -9.22
CA LEU A 339 -9.98 -15.27 -10.06
C LEU A 339 -9.37 -15.58 -11.42
N ASP A 340 -8.15 -16.11 -11.47
CA ASP A 340 -7.46 -16.46 -12.71
C ASP A 340 -7.89 -17.81 -13.29
N LEU A 341 -8.26 -18.77 -12.44
CA LEU A 341 -8.68 -20.11 -12.88
C LEU A 341 -10.02 -20.09 -13.62
N ARG A 342 -10.88 -19.11 -13.37
CA ARG A 342 -12.20 -18.95 -13.98
C ARG A 342 -12.34 -17.66 -14.77
N ASP A 343 -11.24 -16.93 -14.90
CA ASP A 343 -11.20 -15.62 -15.56
C ASP A 343 -12.33 -14.69 -15.09
N VAL A 344 -12.49 -14.57 -13.76
CA VAL A 344 -13.60 -13.83 -13.12
C VAL A 344 -13.67 -12.38 -13.58
N MET A 345 -12.53 -11.76 -13.87
CA MET A 345 -12.44 -10.37 -14.37
C MET A 345 -12.44 -10.29 -15.89
N GLY A 346 -12.47 -11.41 -16.61
CA GLY A 346 -12.48 -11.45 -18.08
C GLY A 346 -11.17 -10.98 -18.74
N ASN A 347 -10.06 -10.97 -18.01
CA ASN A 347 -8.80 -10.40 -18.51
C ASN A 347 -7.55 -11.28 -18.33
N THR A 348 -7.65 -12.43 -17.65
CA THR A 348 -6.50 -13.30 -17.38
C THR A 348 -5.84 -13.81 -18.67
N GLY A 349 -6.64 -14.16 -19.67
CA GLY A 349 -6.13 -14.71 -20.94
C GLY A 349 -5.29 -13.73 -21.76
N HIS A 350 -5.51 -12.44 -21.62
CA HIS A 350 -4.82 -11.40 -22.41
C HIS A 350 -4.07 -10.36 -21.57
N GLU A 351 -4.14 -10.45 -20.25
CA GLU A 351 -3.37 -9.59 -19.34
C GLU A 351 -2.47 -10.38 -18.39
N GLY A 352 -2.60 -11.70 -18.31
CA GLY A 352 -1.79 -12.56 -17.45
C GLY A 352 -2.32 -12.73 -16.04
N LEU A 353 -1.53 -13.38 -15.18
CA LEU A 353 -1.88 -13.72 -13.80
C LEU A 353 -1.93 -12.49 -12.89
N HIS A 354 -2.77 -12.54 -11.86
CA HIS A 354 -2.93 -11.48 -10.87
C HIS A 354 -2.22 -11.83 -9.57
N LEU A 355 -0.88 -11.64 -9.55
CA LEU A 355 -0.01 -12.13 -8.49
C LEU A 355 -0.28 -11.48 -7.12
N ALA A 356 -0.64 -10.21 -7.08
CA ALA A 356 -1.02 -9.54 -5.82
C ALA A 356 -2.25 -10.20 -5.19
N CYS A 357 -3.29 -10.47 -5.99
CA CYS A 357 -4.46 -11.24 -5.52
C CYS A 357 -4.06 -12.63 -4.99
N MET A 358 -3.14 -13.31 -5.68
CA MET A 358 -2.64 -14.62 -5.25
C MET A 358 -1.93 -14.55 -3.89
N GLY A 359 -1.09 -13.52 -3.69
CA GLY A 359 -0.36 -13.32 -2.44
C GLY A 359 -1.26 -13.03 -1.26
N GLU A 360 -2.24 -12.16 -1.44
CA GLU A 360 -3.17 -11.82 -0.36
C GLU A 360 -4.22 -12.92 -0.12
N ALA A 361 -4.68 -13.61 -1.16
CA ALA A 361 -5.53 -14.79 -0.99
C ALA A 361 -4.82 -15.91 -0.21
N TRP A 362 -3.51 -16.04 -0.36
CA TRP A 362 -2.71 -16.95 0.47
C TRP A 362 -2.72 -16.50 1.94
N GLN A 363 -2.52 -15.20 2.22
CA GLN A 363 -2.60 -14.64 3.59
C GLN A 363 -3.98 -14.87 4.21
N ALA A 364 -5.05 -14.64 3.44
CA ALA A 364 -6.42 -14.89 3.90
C ALA A 364 -6.67 -16.38 4.21
N ALA A 365 -6.15 -17.29 3.36
CA ALA A 365 -6.26 -18.73 3.60
C ALA A 365 -5.47 -19.18 4.84
N GLU A 366 -4.34 -18.52 5.15
CA GLU A 366 -3.55 -18.80 6.35
C GLU A 366 -4.33 -18.47 7.64
N CYS A 367 -5.17 -17.43 7.64
CA CYS A 367 -6.03 -17.13 8.78
C CYS A 367 -6.93 -18.30 9.18
N LEU A 368 -7.33 -19.16 8.23
CA LEU A 368 -8.17 -20.33 8.51
C LEU A 368 -7.44 -21.47 9.25
N ILE A 369 -6.11 -21.48 9.23
CA ILE A 369 -5.31 -22.48 9.93
C ILE A 369 -5.29 -22.20 11.44
N HIS A 370 -5.57 -20.97 11.81
CA HIS A 370 -5.53 -20.47 13.19
C HIS A 370 -6.92 -20.19 13.79
N LEU A 371 -7.99 -20.43 13.02
CA LEU A 371 -9.38 -20.46 13.49
C LEU A 371 -9.77 -21.87 13.94
#